data_697695542f014df75ad4df21db70b486
#
_entry.id   697695542f014df75ad4df21db70b486
#
_cell.length_a   1.000
_cell.length_b   1.000
_cell.length_c   1.000
_cell.angle_alpha   90.00
_cell.angle_beta   90.00
_cell.angle_gamma   90.00
#
_symmetry.space_group_name_H-M   'P 1'
#
loop_
_entity.id
_entity.type
_entity.pdbx_description
1 polymer ?
#
loop_
_entity_poly.entity_id
_entity_poly.type
_entity_poly.pdbx_seq_one_letter_code
_entity_poly.pdbx_strand_id
1 'polypeptide(L)'
;MKREFVIGIDAGGTKTAYGLFDSNKKLIDRLQYPTDITADGPAFSDSIVKTVQELLNRNELDFTELKGIGICMPSFILFDEGYICMTSAMTNIKEFAMRDYLSQRLPVRIELDNDSNAAALAEYRHGAGRGSRHMIYVSASTGLGSGIIIDGKVFRGSYGWAGECGHMLATPDEGVLCGCENKGCYMSYASGRYIPKHVEKRMEEGTPSVMAACDGVDCTNILKAYKENDSLAIEAVEQMAHYTAVCIFNVYQMLNINLFVFGGGLVNFGDALFGRIRKEFDRYNHVNKPVYFKFAELEKDFGIIGAAELIFED
;
A
#
# COMPACT_ATOMS: atom_id res chain seq x y z
N MET A 1 -30.12 3.17 20.08
CA MET A 1 -28.83 2.71 20.63
C MET A 1 -27.71 3.52 20.00
N LYS A 2 -26.64 3.80 20.75
CA LYS A 2 -25.48 4.54 20.22
C LYS A 2 -24.70 3.56 19.32
N ARG A 3 -24.42 3.95 18.08
CA ARG A 3 -23.58 3.12 17.17
C ARG A 3 -22.14 3.18 17.68
N GLU A 4 -21.60 2.05 18.13
CA GLU A 4 -20.35 2.01 18.87
C GLU A 4 -19.22 1.25 18.16
N PHE A 5 -19.56 0.38 17.18
CA PHE A 5 -18.61 -0.47 16.50
C PHE A 5 -18.33 -0.01 15.07
N VAL A 6 -17.12 -0.34 14.59
CA VAL A 6 -16.68 -0.12 13.22
C VAL A 6 -16.05 -1.40 12.70
N ILE A 7 -16.31 -1.74 11.43
CA ILE A 7 -15.60 -2.81 10.74
C ILE A 7 -14.61 -2.19 9.77
N GLY A 8 -13.34 -2.61 9.85
CA GLY A 8 -12.30 -2.32 8.86
C GLY A 8 -12.01 -3.57 8.04
N ILE A 9 -11.95 -3.43 6.71
CA ILE A 9 -11.70 -4.53 5.77
C ILE A 9 -10.48 -4.18 4.92
N ASP A 10 -9.48 -5.06 4.93
CA ASP A 10 -8.29 -5.00 4.07
C ASP A 10 -8.39 -6.08 3.00
N ALA A 11 -8.74 -5.68 1.79
CA ALA A 11 -8.97 -6.55 0.65
C ALA A 11 -7.72 -6.64 -0.23
N GLY A 12 -6.75 -7.45 0.20
CA GLY A 12 -5.53 -7.70 -0.57
C GLY A 12 -5.68 -8.80 -1.63
N GLY A 13 -4.70 -8.91 -2.52
CA GLY A 13 -4.71 -9.92 -3.60
C GLY A 13 -4.50 -11.37 -3.15
N THR A 14 -4.04 -11.62 -1.92
CA THR A 14 -3.83 -12.98 -1.39
C THR A 14 -4.85 -13.34 -0.33
N LYS A 15 -5.21 -12.36 0.49
CA LYS A 15 -6.12 -12.51 1.62
C LYS A 15 -6.96 -11.26 1.79
N THR A 16 -8.18 -11.44 2.28
CA THR A 16 -9.04 -10.37 2.77
C THR A 16 -9.18 -10.51 4.28
N ALA A 17 -8.81 -9.47 5.02
CA ALA A 17 -8.89 -9.42 6.48
C ALA A 17 -10.00 -8.47 6.93
N TYR A 18 -10.66 -8.83 8.02
CA TYR A 18 -11.77 -8.09 8.62
C TYR A 18 -11.46 -7.87 10.10
N GLY A 19 -11.63 -6.66 10.59
CA GLY A 19 -11.47 -6.31 11.99
C GLY A 19 -12.71 -5.61 12.53
N LEU A 20 -13.20 -6.06 13.68
CA LEU A 20 -14.25 -5.38 14.45
C LEU A 20 -13.59 -4.52 15.53
N PHE A 21 -13.90 -3.25 15.54
CA PHE A 21 -13.35 -2.28 16.50
C PHE A 21 -14.45 -1.66 17.36
N ASP A 22 -14.16 -1.44 18.64
CA ASP A 22 -15.05 -0.67 19.53
C ASP A 22 -14.89 0.85 19.36
N SER A 23 -15.68 1.62 20.09
CA SER A 23 -15.63 3.08 20.10
C SER A 23 -14.31 3.69 20.59
N ASN A 24 -13.47 2.91 21.27
CA ASN A 24 -12.13 3.27 21.70
C ASN A 24 -11.07 2.86 20.65
N LYS A 25 -11.50 2.43 19.47
CA LYS A 25 -10.64 1.96 18.37
C LYS A 25 -9.83 0.70 18.71
N LYS A 26 -10.29 -0.08 19.70
CA LYS A 26 -9.68 -1.35 20.07
C LYS A 26 -10.21 -2.46 19.19
N LEU A 27 -9.31 -3.26 18.62
CA LEU A 27 -9.67 -4.47 17.86
C LEU A 27 -10.28 -5.50 18.83
N ILE A 28 -11.53 -5.90 18.57
CA ILE A 28 -12.31 -6.83 19.38
C ILE A 28 -12.27 -8.25 18.79
N ASP A 29 -12.47 -8.37 17.48
CA ASP A 29 -12.45 -9.66 16.78
C ASP A 29 -11.87 -9.49 15.38
N ARG A 30 -11.37 -10.59 14.82
CA ARG A 30 -10.71 -10.60 13.52
C ARG A 30 -11.04 -11.87 12.75
N LEU A 31 -11.37 -11.70 11.47
CA LEU A 31 -11.48 -12.78 10.50
C LEU A 31 -10.50 -12.57 9.36
N GLN A 32 -10.11 -13.64 8.68
CA GLN A 32 -9.30 -13.56 7.49
C GLN A 32 -9.57 -14.77 6.60
N TYR A 33 -9.75 -14.51 5.32
CA TYR A 33 -9.96 -15.53 4.30
C TYR A 33 -9.05 -15.32 3.10
N PRO A 34 -8.69 -16.38 2.35
CA PRO A 34 -8.08 -16.24 1.05
C PRO A 34 -8.95 -15.37 0.13
N THR A 35 -8.33 -14.47 -0.63
CA THR A 35 -9.06 -13.68 -1.63
C THR A 35 -9.26 -14.51 -2.90
N ASP A 36 -10.50 -14.61 -3.36
CA ASP A 36 -10.78 -15.09 -4.72
C ASP A 36 -10.48 -13.98 -5.73
N ILE A 37 -9.28 -14.02 -6.29
CA ILE A 37 -8.84 -13.01 -7.27
C ILE A 37 -9.52 -13.14 -8.63
N THR A 38 -10.29 -14.22 -8.85
CA THR A 38 -11.05 -14.45 -10.09
C THR A 38 -12.47 -13.92 -10.02
N ALA A 39 -12.95 -13.56 -8.81
CA ALA A 39 -14.27 -13.01 -8.59
C ALA A 39 -14.45 -11.66 -9.31
N ASP A 40 -15.65 -11.44 -9.83
CA ASP A 40 -16.10 -10.12 -10.30
C ASP A 40 -16.57 -9.24 -9.12
N GLY A 41 -16.92 -7.98 -9.41
CA GLY A 41 -17.34 -7.02 -8.39
C GLY A 41 -18.51 -7.50 -7.54
N PRO A 42 -19.62 -7.99 -8.12
CA PRO A 42 -20.75 -8.55 -7.39
C PRO A 42 -20.37 -9.74 -6.50
N ALA A 43 -19.69 -10.76 -7.05
CA ALA A 43 -19.34 -11.96 -6.30
C ALA A 43 -18.38 -11.65 -5.13
N PHE A 44 -17.38 -10.77 -5.34
CA PHE A 44 -16.49 -10.32 -4.30
C PHE A 44 -17.27 -9.54 -3.20
N SER A 45 -18.15 -8.64 -3.60
CA SER A 45 -18.97 -7.87 -2.64
C SER A 45 -19.91 -8.75 -1.84
N ASP A 46 -20.51 -9.78 -2.44
CA ASP A 46 -21.36 -10.75 -1.72
C ASP A 46 -20.57 -11.56 -0.70
N SER A 47 -19.28 -11.86 -0.99
CA SER A 47 -18.37 -12.50 -0.01
C SER A 47 -18.10 -11.59 1.19
N ILE A 48 -17.96 -10.28 0.96
CA ILE A 48 -17.84 -9.27 2.03
C ILE A 48 -19.12 -9.26 2.89
N VAL A 49 -20.31 -9.18 2.27
CA VAL A 49 -21.59 -9.18 2.99
C VAL A 49 -21.70 -10.41 3.91
N LYS A 50 -21.38 -11.59 3.39
CA LYS A 50 -21.40 -12.84 4.15
C LYS A 50 -20.46 -12.80 5.34
N THR A 51 -19.22 -12.34 5.15
CA THR A 51 -18.21 -12.31 6.20
C THR A 51 -18.51 -11.25 7.26
N VAL A 52 -19.07 -10.10 6.87
CA VAL A 52 -19.53 -9.07 7.81
C VAL A 52 -20.65 -9.64 8.69
N GLN A 53 -21.62 -10.35 8.12
CA GLN A 53 -22.67 -11.00 8.89
C GLN A 53 -22.13 -12.08 9.85
N GLU A 54 -21.15 -12.86 9.40
CA GLU A 54 -20.46 -13.84 10.26
C GLU A 54 -19.78 -13.15 11.45
N LEU A 55 -19.06 -12.05 11.20
CA LEU A 55 -18.34 -11.30 12.24
C LEU A 55 -19.31 -10.71 13.29
N LEU A 56 -20.45 -10.17 12.83
CA LEU A 56 -21.50 -9.67 13.72
C LEU A 56 -22.12 -10.80 14.56
N ASN A 57 -22.51 -11.90 13.94
CA ASN A 57 -23.12 -13.03 14.63
C ASN A 57 -22.18 -13.62 15.71
N ARG A 58 -20.88 -13.71 15.44
CA ARG A 58 -19.88 -14.17 16.40
C ARG A 58 -19.78 -13.30 17.65
N ASN A 59 -20.07 -12.02 17.50
CA ASN A 59 -19.96 -11.04 18.59
C ASN A 59 -21.34 -10.66 19.17
N GLU A 60 -22.41 -11.36 18.79
CA GLU A 60 -23.79 -11.11 19.23
C GLU A 60 -24.25 -9.67 18.93
N LEU A 61 -23.78 -9.09 17.81
CA LEU A 61 -24.07 -7.74 17.36
C LEU A 61 -25.02 -7.74 16.15
N ASP A 62 -25.70 -6.60 15.95
CA ASP A 62 -26.48 -6.34 14.76
C ASP A 62 -26.04 -5.02 14.06
N PHE A 63 -26.57 -4.76 12.88
CA PHE A 63 -26.21 -3.58 12.09
C PHE A 63 -26.55 -2.24 12.76
N THR A 64 -27.47 -2.21 13.74
CA THR A 64 -27.83 -0.96 14.43
C THR A 64 -26.73 -0.48 15.37
N GLU A 65 -25.81 -1.36 15.75
CA GLU A 65 -24.67 -1.09 16.61
C GLU A 65 -23.43 -0.66 15.81
N LEU A 66 -23.43 -0.85 14.47
CA LEU A 66 -22.33 -0.41 13.62
C LEU A 66 -22.45 1.06 13.25
N LYS A 67 -21.37 1.83 13.43
CA LYS A 67 -21.18 3.17 12.88
C LYS A 67 -20.98 3.11 11.36
N GLY A 68 -20.22 2.13 10.88
CA GLY A 68 -19.94 1.91 9.47
C GLY A 68 -18.91 0.84 9.19
N ILE A 69 -18.62 0.67 7.91
CA ILE A 69 -17.63 -0.28 7.37
C ILE A 69 -16.69 0.50 6.46
N GLY A 70 -15.39 0.49 6.78
CA GLY A 70 -14.34 0.99 5.90
C GLY A 70 -13.69 -0.17 5.16
N ILE A 71 -13.39 0.02 3.88
CA ILE A 71 -12.77 -1.00 3.02
C ILE A 71 -11.58 -0.37 2.32
N CYS A 72 -10.41 -1.01 2.39
CA CYS A 72 -9.27 -0.63 1.56
C CYS A 72 -8.87 -1.76 0.61
N MET A 73 -8.37 -1.38 -0.57
CA MET A 73 -7.94 -2.32 -1.59
C MET A 73 -6.96 -1.69 -2.59
N PRO A 74 -6.06 -2.48 -3.20
CA PRO A 74 -5.11 -1.98 -4.19
C PRO A 74 -5.83 -1.64 -5.51
N SER A 75 -6.34 -0.42 -5.63
CA SER A 75 -7.23 -0.01 -6.71
C SER A 75 -7.23 1.49 -6.95
N PHE A 76 -7.66 1.87 -8.16
CA PHE A 76 -8.04 3.24 -8.49
C PHE A 76 -9.53 3.42 -8.16
N ILE A 77 -9.82 4.20 -7.14
CA ILE A 77 -11.18 4.42 -6.61
C ILE A 77 -11.53 5.91 -6.78
N LEU A 78 -12.70 6.19 -7.33
CA LEU A 78 -13.35 7.49 -7.19
C LEU A 78 -13.95 7.53 -5.78
N PHE A 79 -13.25 8.18 -4.86
CA PHE A 79 -13.54 8.10 -3.43
C PHE A 79 -14.96 8.61 -3.10
N ASP A 80 -15.33 9.76 -3.66
CA ASP A 80 -16.64 10.38 -3.39
C ASP A 80 -17.82 9.52 -3.84
N GLU A 81 -17.66 8.78 -4.95
CA GLU A 81 -18.67 7.87 -5.50
C GLU A 81 -18.58 6.46 -4.89
N GLY A 82 -17.44 6.06 -4.33
CA GLY A 82 -17.17 4.67 -3.94
C GLY A 82 -17.15 3.73 -5.15
N TYR A 83 -16.65 4.24 -6.29
CA TYR A 83 -16.60 3.54 -7.57
C TYR A 83 -15.19 3.05 -7.87
N ILE A 84 -15.07 1.77 -8.15
CA ILE A 84 -13.79 1.15 -8.54
C ILE A 84 -13.63 1.27 -10.06
N CYS A 85 -12.62 2.04 -10.49
CA CYS A 85 -12.23 2.10 -11.89
C CYS A 85 -11.51 0.81 -12.31
N MET A 86 -10.52 0.40 -11.52
CA MET A 86 -9.77 -0.84 -11.74
C MET A 86 -9.02 -1.26 -10.47
N THR A 87 -8.69 -2.55 -10.39
CA THR A 87 -7.83 -3.09 -9.33
C THR A 87 -6.58 -3.72 -9.91
N SER A 88 -5.47 -3.71 -9.16
CA SER A 88 -4.21 -4.29 -9.60
C SER A 88 -4.08 -5.79 -9.32
N ALA A 89 -4.87 -6.32 -8.38
CA ALA A 89 -4.79 -7.71 -7.93
C ALA A 89 -6.03 -8.55 -8.32
N MET A 90 -7.20 -7.94 -8.34
CA MET A 90 -8.49 -8.58 -8.66
C MET A 90 -9.03 -8.02 -9.99
N THR A 91 -8.33 -8.31 -11.09
CA THR A 91 -8.50 -7.64 -12.39
C THR A 91 -9.91 -7.75 -13.01
N ASN A 92 -10.75 -8.66 -12.52
CA ASN A 92 -12.15 -8.77 -12.92
C ASN A 92 -13.05 -7.74 -12.20
N ILE A 93 -12.54 -7.06 -11.16
CA ILE A 93 -13.24 -5.95 -10.51
C ILE A 93 -12.79 -4.65 -11.16
N LYS A 94 -13.59 -4.17 -12.09
CA LYS A 94 -13.37 -2.91 -12.82
C LYS A 94 -14.71 -2.28 -13.18
N GLU A 95 -14.72 -0.94 -13.29
CA GLU A 95 -15.92 -0.17 -13.64
C GLU A 95 -17.12 -0.57 -12.79
N PHE A 96 -16.93 -0.61 -11.45
CA PHE A 96 -17.91 -1.17 -10.52
C PHE A 96 -18.27 -0.21 -9.38
N ALA A 97 -19.57 0.12 -9.24
CA ALA A 97 -20.10 0.96 -8.16
C ALA A 97 -20.23 0.14 -6.86
N MET A 98 -19.10 -0.15 -6.23
CA MET A 98 -19.03 -1.07 -5.10
C MET A 98 -19.75 -0.55 -3.86
N ARG A 99 -19.65 0.76 -3.55
CA ARG A 99 -20.38 1.36 -2.43
C ARG A 99 -21.89 1.20 -2.62
N ASP A 100 -22.41 1.51 -3.78
CA ASP A 100 -23.86 1.40 -4.06
C ASP A 100 -24.33 -0.04 -3.95
N TYR A 101 -23.55 -0.97 -4.50
CA TYR A 101 -23.88 -2.40 -4.45
C TYR A 101 -23.94 -2.91 -3.00
N LEU A 102 -22.95 -2.55 -2.18
CA LEU A 102 -22.89 -2.93 -0.77
C LEU A 102 -23.96 -2.23 0.06
N SER A 103 -24.26 -0.94 -0.20
CA SER A 103 -25.25 -0.17 0.55
C SER A 103 -26.70 -0.69 0.38
N GLN A 104 -26.97 -1.42 -0.72
CA GLN A 104 -28.25 -2.12 -0.91
C GLN A 104 -28.40 -3.37 -0.02
N ARG A 105 -27.31 -3.88 0.53
CA ARG A 105 -27.23 -5.14 1.30
C ARG A 105 -26.87 -4.94 2.76
N LEU A 106 -26.14 -3.88 3.05
CA LEU A 106 -25.63 -3.53 4.37
C LEU A 106 -26.17 -2.15 4.77
N PRO A 107 -27.10 -2.06 5.76
CA PRO A 107 -27.79 -0.82 6.11
C PRO A 107 -26.92 0.10 7.00
N VAL A 108 -25.65 0.32 6.61
CA VAL A 108 -24.65 1.11 7.34
C VAL A 108 -23.86 1.98 6.38
N ARG A 109 -23.17 2.99 6.91
CA ARG A 109 -22.22 3.79 6.12
C ARG A 109 -21.07 2.92 5.62
N ILE A 110 -20.71 3.06 4.34
CA ILE A 110 -19.60 2.34 3.70
C ILE A 110 -18.67 3.35 3.07
N GLU A 111 -17.37 3.24 3.39
CA GLU A 111 -16.31 4.01 2.76
C GLU A 111 -15.27 3.08 2.13
N LEU A 112 -14.81 3.47 0.94
CA LEU A 112 -13.77 2.74 0.22
C LEU A 112 -12.59 3.66 -0.05
N ASP A 113 -11.36 3.14 0.13
CA ASP A 113 -10.15 3.88 -0.24
C ASP A 113 -9.06 2.92 -0.77
N ASN A 114 -8.02 3.51 -1.35
CA ASN A 114 -6.81 2.81 -1.73
C ASN A 114 -6.06 2.27 -0.48
N ASP A 115 -5.40 1.13 -0.62
CA ASP A 115 -4.65 0.48 0.46
C ASP A 115 -3.49 1.33 1.01
N SER A 116 -2.80 2.11 0.16
CA SER A 116 -1.73 3.01 0.59
C SER A 116 -2.26 4.22 1.37
N ASN A 117 -3.45 4.73 1.01
CA ASN A 117 -4.15 5.77 1.76
C ASN A 117 -4.56 5.27 3.15
N ALA A 118 -5.13 4.06 3.22
CA ALA A 118 -5.49 3.43 4.48
C ALA A 118 -4.26 3.19 5.38
N ALA A 119 -3.16 2.68 4.81
CA ALA A 119 -1.90 2.50 5.53
C ALA A 119 -1.32 3.83 6.03
N ALA A 120 -1.38 4.89 5.20
CA ALA A 120 -0.98 6.23 5.62
C ALA A 120 -1.80 6.72 6.80
N LEU A 121 -3.11 6.53 6.78
CA LEU A 121 -4.01 6.95 7.84
C LEU A 121 -3.75 6.15 9.13
N ALA A 122 -3.54 4.84 9.03
CA ALA A 122 -3.18 3.98 10.16
C ALA A 122 -1.87 4.44 10.83
N GLU A 123 -0.81 4.63 10.05
CA GLU A 123 0.49 5.07 10.57
C GLU A 123 0.45 6.50 11.11
N TYR A 124 -0.34 7.38 10.51
CA TYR A 124 -0.54 8.74 10.99
C TYR A 124 -1.22 8.77 12.36
N ARG A 125 -2.27 7.96 12.56
CA ARG A 125 -3.07 7.94 13.79
C ARG A 125 -2.43 7.11 14.90
N HIS A 126 -1.83 5.97 14.57
CA HIS A 126 -1.44 4.95 15.54
C HIS A 126 0.03 4.57 15.49
N GLY A 127 0.77 4.93 14.43
CA GLY A 127 2.15 4.51 14.19
C GLY A 127 3.18 5.64 14.13
N ALA A 128 4.12 5.52 13.24
CA ALA A 128 5.31 6.38 13.08
C ALA A 128 4.99 7.84 12.73
N GLY A 129 3.77 8.12 12.25
CA GLY A 129 3.31 9.44 11.89
C GLY A 129 2.67 10.26 13.02
N ARG A 130 2.47 9.65 14.20
CA ARG A 130 1.83 10.33 15.34
C ARG A 130 2.48 11.66 15.67
N GLY A 131 1.64 12.69 15.86
CA GLY A 131 2.06 14.05 16.23
C GLY A 131 2.63 14.87 15.08
N SER A 132 2.74 14.32 13.88
CA SER A 132 3.10 15.08 12.68
C SER A 132 1.88 15.85 12.14
N ARG A 133 2.12 16.95 11.44
CA ARG A 133 1.06 17.69 10.73
C ARG A 133 0.86 17.15 9.32
N HIS A 134 1.96 16.79 8.69
CA HIS A 134 2.01 16.25 7.33
C HIS A 134 2.91 15.02 7.30
N MET A 135 2.58 14.05 6.48
CA MET A 135 3.34 12.81 6.33
C MET A 135 3.11 12.22 4.93
N ILE A 136 4.11 11.56 4.41
CA ILE A 136 3.98 10.68 3.26
C ILE A 136 4.29 9.25 3.71
N TYR A 137 3.31 8.37 3.57
CA TYR A 137 3.55 6.94 3.68
C TYR A 137 4.02 6.41 2.33
N VAL A 138 5.08 5.61 2.31
CA VAL A 138 5.62 4.98 1.11
C VAL A 138 5.49 3.47 1.26
N SER A 139 4.63 2.87 0.45
CA SER A 139 4.47 1.42 0.36
C SER A 139 5.55 0.86 -0.56
N ALA A 140 6.65 0.36 0.01
CA ALA A 140 7.73 -0.30 -0.71
C ALA A 140 7.57 -1.83 -0.61
N SER A 141 6.89 -2.44 -1.57
CA SER A 141 6.53 -3.86 -1.55
C SER A 141 6.53 -4.44 -2.97
N THR A 142 5.57 -5.28 -3.32
CA THR A 142 5.33 -5.74 -4.69
C THR A 142 5.22 -4.55 -5.66
N GLY A 143 4.57 -3.47 -5.22
CA GLY A 143 4.52 -2.19 -5.90
C GLY A 143 5.38 -1.13 -5.19
N LEU A 144 5.29 0.09 -5.73
CA LEU A 144 5.75 1.33 -5.11
C LEU A 144 4.56 2.30 -5.17
N GLY A 145 3.96 2.58 -4.03
CA GLY A 145 2.82 3.51 -3.90
C GLY A 145 3.04 4.47 -2.75
N SER A 146 2.16 5.45 -2.60
CA SER A 146 2.18 6.30 -1.41
C SER A 146 0.79 6.77 -1.02
N GLY A 147 0.64 7.10 0.26
CA GLY A 147 -0.50 7.85 0.79
C GLY A 147 -0.01 9.16 1.38
N ILE A 148 -0.73 10.24 1.13
CA ILE A 148 -0.33 11.61 1.48
C ILE A 148 -1.24 12.13 2.58
N ILE A 149 -0.67 12.54 3.72
CA ILE A 149 -1.39 13.21 4.79
C ILE A 149 -1.01 14.69 4.80
N ILE A 150 -2.01 15.56 4.68
CA ILE A 150 -1.88 17.02 4.76
C ILE A 150 -2.85 17.54 5.81
N ASP A 151 -2.35 18.30 6.79
CA ASP A 151 -3.16 18.85 7.90
C ASP A 151 -3.99 17.77 8.63
N GLY A 152 -3.42 16.57 8.74
CA GLY A 152 -4.03 15.44 9.43
C GLY A 152 -5.08 14.67 8.64
N LYS A 153 -5.26 14.95 7.36
CA LYS A 153 -6.23 14.31 6.47
C LYS A 153 -5.55 13.69 5.26
N VAL A 154 -6.12 12.61 4.76
CA VAL A 154 -5.67 12.00 3.50
C VAL A 154 -5.93 12.97 2.35
N PHE A 155 -4.88 13.30 1.61
CA PHE A 155 -4.98 14.07 0.37
C PHE A 155 -5.19 13.13 -0.81
N ARG A 156 -6.40 13.12 -1.36
CA ARG A 156 -6.81 12.20 -2.43
C ARG A 156 -6.74 12.80 -3.83
N GLY A 157 -6.56 14.13 -3.95
CA GLY A 157 -6.65 14.82 -5.24
C GLY A 157 -8.09 14.85 -5.78
N SER A 158 -8.23 15.15 -7.06
CA SER A 158 -9.55 15.34 -7.70
C SER A 158 -10.34 14.06 -7.92
N TYR A 159 -9.64 12.92 -8.06
CA TYR A 159 -10.26 11.64 -8.42
C TYR A 159 -9.95 10.50 -7.42
N GLY A 160 -9.24 10.79 -6.33
CA GLY A 160 -8.86 9.79 -5.35
C GLY A 160 -7.47 9.16 -5.58
N TRP A 161 -6.72 9.57 -6.59
CA TRP A 161 -5.49 8.90 -7.03
C TRP A 161 -4.21 9.67 -6.68
N ALA A 162 -4.26 10.67 -5.79
CA ALA A 162 -3.04 11.29 -5.31
C ALA A 162 -2.17 10.26 -4.57
N GLY A 163 -0.86 10.34 -4.78
CA GLY A 163 0.07 9.40 -4.16
C GLY A 163 0.55 8.27 -5.07
N GLU A 164 0.13 8.19 -6.32
CA GLU A 164 0.60 7.22 -7.30
C GLU A 164 2.05 7.49 -7.77
N CYS A 165 2.95 7.73 -6.81
CA CYS A 165 4.34 8.14 -7.07
C CYS A 165 5.14 7.09 -7.86
N GLY A 166 4.84 5.81 -7.70
CA GLY A 166 5.47 4.75 -8.46
C GLY A 166 5.17 4.78 -9.95
N HIS A 167 4.07 5.43 -10.35
CA HIS A 167 3.69 5.60 -11.76
C HIS A 167 4.21 6.90 -12.38
N MET A 168 4.88 7.76 -11.63
CA MET A 168 5.64 8.87 -12.22
C MET A 168 6.73 8.31 -13.14
N LEU A 169 6.98 8.98 -14.27
CA LEU A 169 7.95 8.53 -15.27
C LEU A 169 9.36 8.94 -14.87
N ALA A 170 10.23 7.96 -14.65
CA ALA A 170 11.66 8.15 -14.42
C ALA A 170 12.43 8.28 -15.75
N THR A 171 12.08 7.44 -16.72
CA THR A 171 12.68 7.40 -18.07
C THR A 171 11.57 7.29 -19.11
N PRO A 172 10.92 8.41 -19.49
CA PRO A 172 9.80 8.40 -20.44
C PRO A 172 10.17 7.70 -21.76
N ASP A 173 9.26 6.87 -22.25
CA ASP A 173 9.40 6.11 -23.50
C ASP A 173 10.52 5.04 -23.53
N GLU A 174 11.33 4.96 -22.47
CA GLU A 174 12.40 4.01 -22.30
C GLU A 174 12.10 3.01 -21.17
N GLY A 175 12.92 1.95 -21.09
CA GLY A 175 12.85 1.01 -19.98
C GLY A 175 11.71 0.01 -20.08
N VAL A 176 11.31 -0.53 -18.93
CA VAL A 176 10.38 -1.65 -18.83
C VAL A 176 8.93 -1.17 -18.88
N LEU A 177 8.08 -1.91 -19.59
CA LEU A 177 6.63 -1.69 -19.59
C LEU A 177 6.06 -1.92 -18.19
N CYS A 178 5.38 -0.90 -17.66
CA CYS A 178 4.67 -0.95 -16.40
C CYS A 178 3.26 -1.52 -16.57
N GLY A 179 2.67 -2.04 -15.49
CA GLY A 179 1.28 -2.51 -15.48
C GLY A 179 0.23 -1.42 -15.75
N CYS A 180 0.61 -0.14 -15.71
CA CYS A 180 -0.22 1.00 -16.13
C CYS A 180 -0.09 1.33 -17.63
N GLU A 181 0.55 0.45 -18.42
CA GLU A 181 0.79 0.57 -19.86
C GLU A 181 1.83 1.64 -20.27
N ASN A 182 2.34 2.45 -19.35
CA ASN A 182 3.45 3.35 -19.60
C ASN A 182 4.80 2.62 -19.52
N LYS A 183 5.83 3.16 -20.17
CA LYS A 183 7.22 2.73 -20.01
C LYS A 183 7.97 3.68 -19.09
N GLY A 184 8.91 3.13 -18.30
CA GLY A 184 9.83 3.92 -17.52
C GLY A 184 9.29 4.49 -16.21
N CYS A 185 8.21 3.94 -15.64
CA CYS A 185 7.73 4.29 -14.32
C CYS A 185 8.77 3.96 -13.23
N TYR A 186 8.84 4.75 -12.13
CA TYR A 186 9.69 4.44 -10.98
C TYR A 186 9.43 3.02 -10.44
N MET A 187 8.19 2.58 -10.43
CA MET A 187 7.81 1.22 -10.02
C MET A 187 8.59 0.14 -10.77
N SER A 188 8.86 0.33 -12.06
CA SER A 188 9.57 -0.62 -12.90
C SER A 188 11.05 -0.79 -12.53
N TYR A 189 11.61 0.13 -11.74
CA TYR A 189 13.00 0.15 -11.32
C TYR A 189 13.22 -0.08 -9.83
N ALA A 190 12.17 0.06 -9.02
CA ALA A 190 12.31 0.11 -7.56
C ALA A 190 11.37 -0.83 -6.79
N SER A 191 10.50 -1.57 -7.47
CA SER A 191 9.52 -2.42 -6.78
C SER A 191 9.90 -3.89 -6.75
N GLY A 192 9.38 -4.59 -5.75
CA GLY A 192 9.59 -6.03 -5.57
C GLY A 192 9.02 -6.92 -6.68
N ARG A 193 8.15 -6.38 -7.54
CA ARG A 193 7.64 -7.08 -8.73
C ARG A 193 8.65 -7.07 -9.88
N TYR A 194 9.38 -5.96 -10.04
CA TYR A 194 10.19 -5.74 -11.24
C TYR A 194 11.68 -6.02 -11.03
N ILE A 195 12.21 -5.74 -9.85
CA ILE A 195 13.63 -5.98 -9.56
C ILE A 195 14.04 -7.44 -9.74
N PRO A 196 13.29 -8.46 -9.27
CA PRO A 196 13.62 -9.85 -9.56
C PRO A 196 13.72 -10.15 -11.06
N LYS A 197 12.80 -9.61 -11.86
CA LYS A 197 12.81 -9.78 -13.33
C LYS A 197 14.03 -9.13 -13.98
N HIS A 198 14.50 -8.00 -13.48
CA HIS A 198 15.76 -7.39 -13.94
C HIS A 198 16.96 -8.29 -13.64
N VAL A 199 16.99 -8.86 -12.44
CA VAL A 199 18.06 -9.80 -12.03
C VAL A 199 18.03 -11.05 -12.90
N GLU A 200 16.87 -11.68 -13.10
CA GLU A 200 16.70 -12.85 -13.96
C GLU A 200 17.20 -12.57 -15.38
N LYS A 201 16.76 -11.45 -15.98
CA LYS A 201 17.22 -11.04 -17.31
C LYS A 201 18.74 -10.88 -17.39
N ARG A 202 19.38 -10.26 -16.40
CA ARG A 202 20.84 -10.10 -16.36
C ARG A 202 21.58 -11.44 -16.26
N MET A 203 21.01 -12.40 -15.51
CA MET A 203 21.57 -13.76 -15.47
C MET A 203 21.41 -14.49 -16.81
N GLU A 204 20.27 -14.36 -17.49
CA GLU A 204 20.04 -14.88 -18.84
C GLU A 204 21.04 -14.28 -19.86
N GLU A 205 21.40 -13.03 -19.72
CA GLU A 205 22.41 -12.33 -20.50
C GLU A 205 23.87 -12.74 -20.14
N GLY A 206 24.04 -13.67 -19.18
CA GLY A 206 25.32 -14.26 -18.81
C GLY A 206 26.03 -13.60 -17.62
N THR A 207 25.36 -12.70 -16.88
CA THR A 207 25.92 -12.14 -15.63
C THR A 207 25.93 -13.22 -14.55
N PRO A 208 27.10 -13.58 -13.98
CA PRO A 208 27.18 -14.60 -12.94
C PRO A 208 26.58 -14.11 -11.63
N SER A 209 25.85 -15.01 -10.94
CA SER A 209 25.29 -14.75 -9.63
C SER A 209 25.06 -16.05 -8.86
N VAL A 210 25.18 -16.01 -7.53
CA VAL A 210 24.81 -17.12 -6.65
C VAL A 210 23.30 -17.45 -6.72
N MET A 211 22.49 -16.50 -7.17
CA MET A 211 21.05 -16.68 -7.35
C MET A 211 20.68 -17.62 -8.50
N ALA A 212 21.62 -17.98 -9.38
CA ALA A 212 21.40 -18.98 -10.41
C ALA A 212 21.09 -20.39 -9.85
N ALA A 213 21.39 -20.64 -8.59
CA ALA A 213 21.05 -21.89 -7.88
C ALA A 213 19.65 -21.85 -7.22
N CYS A 214 18.93 -20.72 -7.29
CA CYS A 214 17.59 -20.59 -6.72
C CYS A 214 16.51 -21.09 -7.70
N ASP A 215 15.39 -21.57 -7.17
CA ASP A 215 14.20 -21.86 -7.94
C ASP A 215 13.38 -20.56 -8.15
N GLY A 216 13.86 -19.73 -9.09
CA GLY A 216 13.39 -18.37 -9.34
C GLY A 216 14.03 -17.32 -8.42
N VAL A 217 13.91 -16.07 -8.81
CA VAL A 217 14.43 -14.92 -8.06
C VAL A 217 13.29 -14.14 -7.41
N ASP A 218 13.44 -13.87 -6.13
CA ASP A 218 12.59 -12.96 -5.37
C ASP A 218 13.43 -11.96 -4.55
N CYS A 219 12.79 -11.02 -3.88
CA CYS A 219 13.48 -10.05 -3.03
C CYS A 219 14.20 -10.70 -1.84
N THR A 220 13.76 -11.88 -1.39
CA THR A 220 14.41 -12.61 -0.28
C THR A 220 15.73 -13.19 -0.75
N ASN A 221 15.75 -13.79 -1.96
CA ASN A 221 16.97 -14.29 -2.59
C ASN A 221 17.95 -13.15 -2.87
N ILE A 222 17.47 -12.01 -3.37
CA ILE A 222 18.31 -10.82 -3.62
C ILE A 222 18.94 -10.33 -2.31
N LEU A 223 18.16 -10.21 -1.23
CA LEU A 223 18.69 -9.79 0.07
C LEU A 223 19.73 -10.78 0.62
N LYS A 224 19.51 -12.09 0.44
CA LYS A 224 20.47 -13.13 0.85
C LYS A 224 21.75 -13.02 0.06
N ALA A 225 21.68 -12.97 -1.27
CA ALA A 225 22.83 -12.84 -2.17
C ALA A 225 23.61 -11.52 -1.91
N TYR A 226 22.89 -10.43 -1.62
CA TYR A 226 23.50 -9.17 -1.21
C TYR A 226 24.37 -9.33 0.04
N LYS A 227 23.91 -10.07 1.06
CA LYS A 227 24.69 -10.35 2.28
C LYS A 227 25.91 -11.24 2.01
N GLU A 228 25.90 -12.00 0.93
CA GLU A 228 27.00 -12.83 0.45
C GLU A 228 27.96 -12.06 -0.50
N ASN A 229 27.76 -10.74 -0.66
CA ASN A 229 28.52 -9.86 -1.56
C ASN A 229 28.40 -10.23 -3.05
N ASP A 230 27.28 -10.78 -3.48
CA ASP A 230 26.99 -11.02 -4.89
C ASP A 230 26.88 -9.70 -5.64
N SER A 231 27.64 -9.55 -6.73
CA SER A 231 27.72 -8.29 -7.46
C SER A 231 26.41 -7.89 -8.13
N LEU A 232 25.64 -8.85 -8.64
CA LEU A 232 24.36 -8.60 -9.28
C LEU A 232 23.29 -8.21 -8.25
N ALA A 233 23.31 -8.83 -7.06
CA ALA A 233 22.43 -8.44 -5.96
C ALA A 233 22.76 -7.03 -5.44
N ILE A 234 24.04 -6.66 -5.37
CA ILE A 234 24.47 -5.30 -5.00
C ILE A 234 23.93 -4.30 -6.05
N GLU A 235 24.12 -4.56 -7.35
CA GLU A 235 23.59 -3.73 -8.44
C GLU A 235 22.09 -3.55 -8.33
N ALA A 236 21.33 -4.62 -8.05
CA ALA A 236 19.88 -4.58 -7.90
C ALA A 236 19.44 -3.70 -6.71
N VAL A 237 20.14 -3.79 -5.58
CA VAL A 237 19.87 -2.95 -4.39
C VAL A 237 20.21 -1.49 -4.66
N GLU A 238 21.31 -1.22 -5.37
CA GLU A 238 21.70 0.15 -5.76
C GLU A 238 20.68 0.76 -6.72
N GLN A 239 20.19 0.00 -7.70
CA GLN A 239 19.14 0.44 -8.59
C GLN A 239 17.84 0.79 -7.82
N MET A 240 17.38 -0.11 -6.93
CA MET A 240 16.22 0.17 -6.09
C MET A 240 16.42 1.45 -5.27
N ALA A 241 17.59 1.61 -4.66
CA ALA A 241 17.88 2.77 -3.82
C ALA A 241 17.87 4.07 -4.64
N HIS A 242 18.53 4.08 -5.79
CA HIS A 242 18.62 5.25 -6.65
C HIS A 242 17.23 5.71 -7.10
N TYR A 243 16.43 4.84 -7.72
CA TYR A 243 15.13 5.22 -8.24
C TYR A 243 14.12 5.56 -7.13
N THR A 244 14.19 4.88 -5.98
CA THR A 244 13.36 5.26 -4.82
C THR A 244 13.77 6.64 -4.30
N ALA A 245 15.07 6.92 -4.16
CA ALA A 245 15.55 8.21 -3.67
C ALA A 245 15.13 9.37 -4.59
N VAL A 246 15.26 9.20 -5.91
CA VAL A 246 14.83 10.21 -6.89
C VAL A 246 13.32 10.41 -6.84
N CYS A 247 12.54 9.32 -6.77
CA CYS A 247 11.09 9.39 -6.66
C CYS A 247 10.64 10.20 -5.43
N ILE A 248 11.14 9.85 -4.24
CA ILE A 248 10.76 10.57 -3.00
C ILE A 248 11.31 11.98 -2.94
N PHE A 249 12.47 12.23 -3.56
CA PHE A 249 13.01 13.59 -3.68
C PHE A 249 12.10 14.48 -4.54
N ASN A 250 11.61 13.98 -5.68
CA ASN A 250 10.67 14.70 -6.52
C ASN A 250 9.35 15.00 -5.78
N VAL A 251 8.83 14.02 -5.01
CA VAL A 251 7.65 14.23 -4.16
C VAL A 251 7.94 15.28 -3.07
N TYR A 252 9.12 15.23 -2.43
CA TYR A 252 9.55 16.23 -1.46
C TYR A 252 9.62 17.64 -2.06
N GLN A 253 10.19 17.78 -3.27
CA GLN A 253 10.28 19.07 -3.95
C GLN A 253 8.90 19.65 -4.29
N MET A 254 7.95 18.79 -4.64
CA MET A 254 6.60 19.22 -5.03
C MET A 254 5.71 19.56 -3.83
N LEU A 255 5.77 18.78 -2.75
CA LEU A 255 4.85 18.90 -1.61
C LEU A 255 5.51 19.54 -0.38
N ASN A 256 6.84 19.57 -0.30
CA ASN A 256 7.62 20.04 0.85
C ASN A 256 7.20 19.39 2.19
N ILE A 257 6.85 18.11 2.15
CA ILE A 257 6.55 17.30 3.34
C ILE A 257 7.84 16.58 3.74
N ASN A 258 8.26 16.77 4.98
CA ASN A 258 9.57 16.32 5.47
C ASN A 258 9.54 15.01 6.26
N LEU A 259 8.39 14.35 6.42
CA LEU A 259 8.28 13.05 7.07
C LEU A 259 7.84 12.00 6.06
N PHE A 260 8.71 11.02 5.83
CA PHE A 260 8.44 9.82 5.03
C PHE A 260 8.42 8.60 5.95
N VAL A 261 7.33 7.85 5.90
CA VAL A 261 7.15 6.60 6.65
C VAL A 261 7.13 5.45 5.64
N PHE A 262 8.10 4.56 5.72
CA PHE A 262 8.24 3.43 4.81
C PHE A 262 7.63 2.16 5.40
N GLY A 263 6.74 1.53 4.66
CA GLY A 263 6.17 0.22 4.95
C GLY A 263 6.31 -0.73 3.78
N GLY A 264 5.81 -1.96 3.97
CA GLY A 264 5.85 -3.01 2.97
C GLY A 264 7.10 -3.91 3.07
N GLY A 265 7.12 -4.97 2.27
CA GLY A 265 8.12 -6.05 2.41
C GLY A 265 9.57 -5.64 2.16
N LEU A 266 9.82 -4.57 1.38
CA LEU A 266 11.18 -4.09 1.13
C LEU A 266 11.82 -3.43 2.34
N VAL A 267 11.08 -3.10 3.42
CA VAL A 267 11.68 -2.63 4.68
C VAL A 267 12.62 -3.66 5.31
N ASN A 268 12.44 -4.94 4.99
CA ASN A 268 13.31 -6.03 5.46
C ASN A 268 14.77 -5.93 4.93
N PHE A 269 15.02 -5.15 3.89
CA PHE A 269 16.37 -4.84 3.46
C PHE A 269 17.12 -3.94 4.45
N GLY A 270 16.41 -3.28 5.35
CA GLY A 270 16.99 -2.44 6.39
C GLY A 270 17.98 -1.42 5.82
N ASP A 271 19.10 -1.26 6.49
CA ASP A 271 20.12 -0.28 6.11
C ASP A 271 20.79 -0.57 4.76
N ALA A 272 20.76 -1.82 4.29
CA ALA A 272 21.28 -2.18 2.96
C ALA A 272 20.59 -1.40 1.83
N LEU A 273 19.28 -1.17 1.93
CA LEU A 273 18.49 -0.39 0.98
C LEU A 273 18.30 1.06 1.49
N PHE A 274 17.79 1.22 2.70
CA PHE A 274 17.35 2.53 3.19
C PHE A 274 18.50 3.46 3.56
N GLY A 275 19.66 2.92 3.96
CA GLY A 275 20.89 3.70 4.11
C GLY A 275 21.37 4.31 2.79
N ARG A 276 21.23 3.54 1.69
CA ARG A 276 21.51 4.03 0.33
C ARG A 276 20.50 5.05 -0.16
N ILE A 277 19.21 4.79 0.03
CA ILE A 277 18.13 5.75 -0.29
C ILE A 277 18.42 7.08 0.41
N ARG A 278 18.75 7.04 1.70
CA ARG A 278 19.08 8.22 2.48
C ARG A 278 20.26 8.99 1.92
N LYS A 279 21.36 8.28 1.65
CA LYS A 279 22.58 8.87 1.08
C LYS A 279 22.33 9.53 -0.28
N GLU A 280 21.57 8.86 -1.15
CA GLU A 280 21.21 9.41 -2.47
C GLU A 280 20.29 10.62 -2.34
N PHE A 281 19.27 10.56 -1.48
CA PHE A 281 18.37 11.66 -1.21
C PHE A 281 19.14 12.90 -0.70
N ASP A 282 20.03 12.72 0.27
CA ASP A 282 20.83 13.82 0.86
C ASP A 282 21.73 14.48 -0.18
N ARG A 283 22.20 13.73 -1.20
CA ARG A 283 22.97 14.28 -2.32
C ARG A 283 22.20 15.32 -3.14
N TYR A 284 20.87 15.18 -3.23
CA TYR A 284 19.99 16.12 -3.93
C TYR A 284 19.46 17.25 -3.03
N ASN A 285 19.42 17.03 -1.71
CA ASN A 285 18.80 17.97 -0.77
C ASN A 285 19.80 19.09 -0.35
N HIS A 286 20.00 20.08 -1.24
CA HIS A 286 20.91 21.19 -1.00
C HIS A 286 20.39 22.26 0.00
N VAL A 287 19.10 22.19 0.38
CA VAL A 287 18.49 23.20 1.28
C VAL A 287 18.85 22.95 2.76
N ASN A 288 19.43 21.80 3.09
CA ASN A 288 19.87 21.43 4.46
C ASN A 288 18.76 21.56 5.53
N LYS A 289 17.50 21.35 5.17
CA LYS A 289 16.42 21.23 6.15
C LYS A 289 16.22 19.76 6.50
N PRO A 290 15.92 19.43 7.77
CA PRO A 290 15.73 18.04 8.17
C PRO A 290 14.59 17.38 7.41
N VAL A 291 14.88 16.21 6.84
CA VAL A 291 13.88 15.28 6.29
C VAL A 291 14.00 13.97 7.05
N TYR A 292 12.90 13.46 7.52
CA TYR A 292 12.85 12.29 8.41
C TYR A 292 12.38 11.08 7.63
N PHE A 293 13.15 10.00 7.70
CA PHE A 293 12.79 8.69 7.20
C PHE A 293 12.55 7.80 8.41
N LYS A 294 11.35 7.25 8.50
CA LYS A 294 10.96 6.31 9.55
C LYS A 294 10.43 5.04 8.91
N PHE A 295 10.51 3.94 9.61
CA PHE A 295 9.78 2.73 9.26
C PHE A 295 8.40 2.73 9.90
N ALA A 296 7.46 2.09 9.23
CA ALA A 296 6.13 1.83 9.76
C ALA A 296 6.23 1.09 11.10
N GLU A 297 5.44 1.52 12.08
CA GLU A 297 5.40 0.91 13.42
C GLU A 297 4.33 -0.16 13.53
N LEU A 298 3.31 -0.12 12.66
CA LEU A 298 2.23 -1.11 12.65
C LEU A 298 2.65 -2.32 11.80
N GLU A 299 3.12 -3.38 12.48
CA GLU A 299 3.58 -4.60 11.81
C GLU A 299 2.43 -5.45 11.24
N LYS A 300 1.29 -5.46 11.95
CA LYS A 300 0.12 -6.26 11.62
C LYS A 300 -1.13 -5.41 11.65
N ASP A 301 -2.12 -5.86 10.90
CA ASP A 301 -3.46 -5.30 10.92
C ASP A 301 -3.56 -3.80 10.50
N PHE A 302 -2.46 -3.20 10.00
CA PHE A 302 -2.45 -1.80 9.55
C PHE A 302 -3.53 -1.53 8.50
N GLY A 303 -3.79 -2.47 7.60
CA GLY A 303 -4.83 -2.34 6.57
C GLY A 303 -6.23 -2.26 7.18
N ILE A 304 -6.60 -3.18 8.09
CA ILE A 304 -7.92 -3.14 8.76
C ILE A 304 -8.04 -1.94 9.70
N ILE A 305 -6.95 -1.52 10.35
CA ILE A 305 -6.92 -0.31 11.19
C ILE A 305 -7.16 0.93 10.31
N GLY A 306 -6.42 1.07 9.21
CA GLY A 306 -6.58 2.19 8.28
C GLY A 306 -7.96 2.25 7.64
N ALA A 307 -8.50 1.09 7.25
CA ALA A 307 -9.85 0.99 6.74
C ALA A 307 -10.90 1.43 7.80
N ALA A 308 -10.74 0.99 9.06
CA ALA A 308 -11.64 1.43 10.14
C ALA A 308 -11.54 2.94 10.39
N GLU A 309 -10.34 3.54 10.28
CA GLU A 309 -10.14 4.99 10.43
C GLU A 309 -10.93 5.82 9.41
N LEU A 310 -11.24 5.29 8.21
CA LEU A 310 -12.11 5.97 7.24
C LEU A 310 -13.51 6.28 7.83
N ILE A 311 -13.96 5.47 8.79
CA ILE A 311 -15.26 5.65 9.47
C ILE A 311 -15.11 6.46 10.75
N PHE A 312 -13.97 6.37 11.44
CA PHE A 312 -13.73 7.11 12.67
C PHE A 312 -13.42 8.60 12.44
N GLU A 313 -13.02 9.00 11.23
CA GLU A 313 -12.55 10.36 10.88
C GLU A 313 -13.62 11.48 11.02
N ASP A 314 -14.84 11.20 11.37
CA ASP A 314 -15.91 12.23 11.55
C ASP A 314 -16.01 12.75 12.97
#